data_064938cd975eb1f0292d4d31f8a73a1c
#
_entry.id   064938cd975eb1f0292d4d31f8a73a1c
#
_cell.length_a   1.000
_cell.length_b   1.000
_cell.length_c   1.000
_cell.angle_alpha   90.00
_cell.angle_beta   90.00
_cell.angle_gamma   90.00
#
_symmetry.space_group_name_H-M   'P 1'
#
loop_
_entity.id
_entity.type
_entity.pdbx_description
1 polymer ?
#
loop_
_entity_poly.entity_id
_entity_poly.type
_entity_poly.pdbx_seq_one_letter_code
_entity_poly.pdbx_strand_id
1 'polypeptide(L)'
;MVELRDNKIKHNLNNGEIVAIPMGPLNGDIIEHFGPLGFDGIWLEGEHGPVDFNNIPDLTRACDLWGMSPIVRVHQNEPGVIYRTFDLGAQGVAIPHVNTKSEAEAVVSASKFAPLGMRGSFTSRQGIGVDNYFSKANDATLTILLFEDIVAVNNLDEILEVDHIDVFYVAPG
;
A
#
# COMPACT_ATOMS: atom_id res chain seq x y z
N MET A 1 -22.72 -8.76 -9.65
CA MET A 1 -21.89 -8.44 -8.46
C MET A 1 -20.50 -8.07 -8.98
N VAL A 2 -19.92 -7.01 -8.47
CA VAL A 2 -18.54 -6.63 -8.78
C VAL A 2 -17.65 -7.31 -7.73
N GLU A 3 -16.62 -8.00 -8.19
CA GLU A 3 -15.64 -8.59 -7.27
C GLU A 3 -14.59 -7.55 -6.88
N LEU A 4 -14.05 -7.67 -5.66
CA LEU A 4 -12.91 -6.87 -5.25
C LEU A 4 -11.71 -7.24 -6.14
N ARG A 5 -11.00 -6.22 -6.63
CA ARG A 5 -9.80 -6.44 -7.45
C ARG A 5 -8.75 -7.20 -6.65
N ASP A 6 -8.17 -8.19 -7.27
CA ASP A 6 -7.06 -8.93 -6.67
C ASP A 6 -5.85 -8.02 -6.44
N ASN A 7 -5.19 -8.21 -5.31
CA ASN A 7 -3.90 -7.61 -5.04
C ASN A 7 -2.82 -8.61 -5.48
N LYS A 8 -2.40 -8.47 -6.75
CA LYS A 8 -1.45 -9.38 -7.38
C LYS A 8 -0.13 -9.49 -6.60
N ILE A 9 0.36 -8.37 -6.05
CA ILE A 9 1.57 -8.36 -5.23
C ILE A 9 1.37 -9.22 -3.98
N LYS A 10 0.29 -9.00 -3.22
CA LYS A 10 0.01 -9.76 -2.00
C LYS A 10 -0.19 -11.25 -2.29
N HIS A 11 -0.90 -11.55 -3.38
CA HIS A 11 -1.12 -12.92 -3.81
C HIS A 11 0.22 -13.63 -4.10
N ASN A 12 1.08 -13.02 -4.91
CA ASN A 12 2.38 -13.61 -5.29
C ASN A 12 3.32 -13.75 -4.08
N LEU A 13 3.40 -12.75 -3.21
CA LEU A 13 4.20 -12.82 -1.99
C LEU A 13 3.75 -13.96 -1.05
N ASN A 14 2.44 -14.14 -0.88
CA ASN A 14 1.88 -15.23 -0.06
C ASN A 14 2.20 -16.61 -0.64
N ASN A 15 2.42 -16.71 -1.95
CA ASN A 15 2.86 -17.94 -2.63
C ASN A 15 4.40 -18.14 -2.62
N GLY A 16 5.14 -17.20 -2.03
CA GLY A 16 6.61 -17.22 -2.02
C GLY A 16 7.23 -16.85 -3.38
N GLU A 17 6.47 -16.15 -4.22
CA GLU A 17 6.92 -15.70 -5.53
C GLU A 17 7.61 -14.34 -5.45
N ILE A 18 8.53 -14.08 -6.37
CA ILE A 18 9.17 -12.77 -6.54
C ILE A 18 8.19 -11.84 -7.26
N VAL A 19 8.09 -10.61 -6.77
CA VAL A 19 7.29 -9.56 -7.42
C VAL A 19 8.19 -8.49 -8.05
N ALA A 20 7.79 -8.00 -9.22
CA ALA A 20 8.49 -6.96 -9.95
C ALA A 20 7.64 -5.69 -10.02
N ILE A 21 8.16 -4.59 -9.46
CA ILE A 21 7.44 -3.33 -9.29
C ILE A 21 8.33 -2.18 -9.81
N PRO A 22 8.05 -1.60 -10.98
CA PRO A 22 8.78 -0.42 -11.44
C PRO A 22 8.41 0.81 -10.61
N MET A 23 9.40 1.70 -10.45
CA MET A 23 9.24 3.00 -9.79
C MET A 23 9.87 4.11 -10.65
N GLY A 24 9.47 5.35 -10.40
CA GLY A 24 10.03 6.52 -11.09
C GLY A 24 9.00 7.64 -11.24
N PRO A 25 9.31 8.68 -12.05
CA PRO A 25 8.37 9.76 -12.36
C PRO A 25 7.28 9.24 -13.30
N LEU A 26 6.19 8.75 -12.73
CA LEU A 26 5.10 8.08 -13.45
C LEU A 26 3.89 9.02 -13.62
N ASN A 27 3.26 8.90 -14.78
CA ASN A 27 1.90 9.39 -15.05
C ASN A 27 1.06 8.24 -15.60
N GLY A 28 -0.23 8.46 -15.84
CA GLY A 28 -1.13 7.41 -16.32
C GLY A 28 -0.67 6.77 -17.62
N ASP A 29 -0.19 7.56 -18.57
CA ASP A 29 0.26 7.07 -19.89
C ASP A 29 1.48 6.13 -19.75
N ILE A 30 2.44 6.50 -18.89
CA ILE A 30 3.63 5.67 -18.63
C ILE A 30 3.22 4.36 -17.95
N ILE A 31 2.30 4.42 -16.98
CA ILE A 31 1.79 3.22 -16.31
C ILE A 31 1.14 2.27 -17.31
N GLU A 32 0.35 2.78 -18.26
CA GLU A 32 -0.25 1.96 -19.30
C GLU A 32 0.80 1.29 -20.19
N HIS A 33 1.94 1.94 -20.45
CA HIS A 33 3.06 1.32 -21.19
C HIS A 33 3.71 0.16 -20.46
N PHE A 34 3.66 0.14 -19.12
CA PHE A 34 4.16 -0.99 -18.33
C PHE A 34 3.20 -2.19 -18.33
N GLY A 35 1.93 -1.99 -18.58
CA GLY A 35 0.91 -3.04 -18.54
C GLY A 35 1.27 -4.29 -19.36
N PRO A 36 1.61 -4.17 -20.67
CA PRO A 36 1.97 -5.32 -21.51
C PRO A 36 3.28 -6.01 -21.09
N LEU A 37 4.09 -5.40 -20.24
CA LEU A 37 5.39 -5.95 -19.82
C LEU A 37 5.26 -6.98 -18.69
N GLY A 38 4.07 -7.12 -18.07
CA GLY A 38 3.77 -8.17 -17.11
C GLY A 38 4.21 -7.90 -15.67
N PHE A 39 4.45 -6.65 -15.31
CA PHE A 39 4.73 -6.26 -13.92
C PHE A 39 3.57 -6.59 -12.98
N ASP A 40 3.89 -6.83 -11.70
CA ASP A 40 2.91 -7.19 -10.69
C ASP A 40 2.22 -5.98 -10.08
N GLY A 41 2.89 -4.86 -10.08
CA GLY A 41 2.36 -3.59 -9.58
C GLY A 41 3.21 -2.41 -9.99
N ILE A 42 2.84 -1.26 -9.45
CA ILE A 42 3.54 0.02 -9.69
C ILE A 42 3.81 0.67 -8.34
N TRP A 43 5.04 1.16 -8.13
CA TRP A 43 5.41 1.99 -7.00
C TRP A 43 5.17 3.46 -7.32
N LEU A 44 4.23 4.06 -6.62
CA LEU A 44 3.84 5.45 -6.74
C LEU A 44 4.49 6.25 -5.62
N GLU A 45 5.40 7.14 -5.99
CA GLU A 45 6.29 7.82 -5.05
C GLU A 45 5.68 9.14 -4.55
N GLY A 46 5.23 9.18 -3.30
CA GLY A 46 4.60 10.34 -2.67
C GLY A 46 5.47 11.04 -1.62
N GLU A 47 6.63 10.51 -1.26
CA GLU A 47 7.54 11.16 -0.32
C GLU A 47 8.54 12.08 -1.03
N HIS A 48 9.25 11.56 -2.03
CA HIS A 48 10.27 12.30 -2.79
C HIS A 48 9.86 12.54 -4.24
N GLY A 49 8.63 12.21 -4.59
CA GLY A 49 8.10 12.30 -5.94
C GLY A 49 6.82 13.15 -6.05
N PRO A 50 6.26 13.23 -7.25
CA PRO A 50 5.12 14.11 -7.53
C PRO A 50 3.75 13.50 -7.18
N VAL A 51 3.70 12.32 -6.53
CA VAL A 51 2.45 11.66 -6.23
C VAL A 51 1.79 12.28 -5.01
N ASP A 52 0.55 12.73 -5.18
CA ASP A 52 -0.26 13.33 -4.13
C ASP A 52 -1.74 12.89 -4.22
N PHE A 53 -2.57 13.37 -3.31
CA PHE A 53 -3.99 13.02 -3.28
C PHE A 53 -4.78 13.43 -4.53
N ASN A 54 -4.28 14.37 -5.34
CA ASN A 54 -4.98 14.80 -6.54
C ASN A 54 -4.78 13.81 -7.69
N ASN A 55 -3.60 13.19 -7.79
CA ASN A 55 -3.27 12.29 -8.89
C ASN A 55 -3.36 10.79 -8.56
N ILE A 56 -3.30 10.37 -7.28
CA ILE A 56 -3.47 8.97 -6.89
C ILE A 56 -4.69 8.30 -7.53
N PRO A 57 -5.90 8.92 -7.59
CA PRO A 57 -7.04 8.25 -8.21
C PRO A 57 -6.83 7.88 -9.67
N ASP A 58 -6.17 8.72 -10.45
CA ASP A 58 -5.95 8.46 -11.89
C ASP A 58 -4.82 7.47 -12.11
N LEU A 59 -3.73 7.57 -11.32
CA LEU A 59 -2.63 6.62 -11.37
C LEU A 59 -3.08 5.19 -10.99
N THR A 60 -3.93 5.07 -9.96
CA THR A 60 -4.47 3.77 -9.56
C THR A 60 -5.47 3.21 -10.57
N ARG A 61 -6.22 4.05 -11.30
CA ARG A 61 -7.06 3.59 -12.44
C ARG A 61 -6.22 3.05 -13.57
N ALA A 62 -5.10 3.70 -13.91
CA ALA A 62 -4.18 3.20 -14.91
C ALA A 62 -3.62 1.82 -14.55
N CYS A 63 -3.28 1.60 -13.27
CA CYS A 63 -2.89 0.27 -12.78
C CYS A 63 -4.02 -0.76 -12.94
N ASP A 64 -5.25 -0.39 -12.57
CA ASP A 64 -6.42 -1.29 -12.64
C ASP A 64 -6.70 -1.80 -14.05
N LEU A 65 -6.46 -0.98 -15.11
CA LEU A 65 -6.64 -1.37 -16.50
C LEU A 65 -5.82 -2.61 -16.89
N TRP A 66 -4.71 -2.83 -16.22
CA TRP A 66 -3.75 -3.89 -16.53
C TRP A 66 -3.62 -4.92 -15.41
N GLY A 67 -4.46 -4.87 -14.38
CA GLY A 67 -4.38 -5.78 -13.24
C GLY A 67 -3.08 -5.65 -12.42
N MET A 68 -2.44 -4.49 -12.46
CA MET A 68 -1.26 -4.18 -11.65
C MET A 68 -1.70 -3.59 -10.31
N SER A 69 -1.04 -4.00 -9.23
CA SER A 69 -1.33 -3.49 -7.88
C SER A 69 -0.64 -2.15 -7.61
N PRO A 70 -1.37 -1.04 -7.37
CA PRO A 70 -0.77 0.24 -7.01
C PRO A 70 -0.32 0.25 -5.56
N ILE A 71 1.00 0.43 -5.34
CA ILE A 71 1.61 0.70 -4.04
C ILE A 71 1.98 2.18 -3.98
N VAL A 72 1.53 2.88 -2.95
CA VAL A 72 1.86 4.29 -2.75
C VAL A 72 2.78 4.45 -1.54
N ARG A 73 3.98 4.99 -1.75
CA ARG A 73 4.78 5.49 -0.62
C ARG A 73 4.23 6.85 -0.21
N VAL A 74 3.76 6.94 1.03
CA VAL A 74 3.24 8.18 1.59
C VAL A 74 4.39 9.06 2.10
N HIS A 75 4.13 10.35 2.23
CA HIS A 75 5.16 11.31 2.65
C HIS A 75 5.39 11.37 4.16
N GLN A 76 4.51 10.75 4.95
CA GLN A 76 4.65 10.72 6.42
C GLN A 76 3.80 9.62 7.05
N ASN A 77 4.24 9.17 8.24
CA ASN A 77 3.50 8.23 9.08
C ASN A 77 2.39 8.97 9.85
N GLU A 78 1.31 9.32 9.17
CA GLU A 78 0.15 9.99 9.74
C GLU A 78 -1.14 9.23 9.39
N PRO A 79 -2.02 8.94 10.36
CA PRO A 79 -3.24 8.15 10.12
C PRO A 79 -4.08 8.70 8.97
N GLY A 80 -4.26 10.04 8.92
CA GLY A 80 -5.04 10.69 7.88
C GLY A 80 -4.46 10.55 6.48
N VAL A 81 -3.14 10.47 6.37
CA VAL A 81 -2.43 10.24 5.12
C VAL A 81 -2.59 8.79 4.68
N ILE A 82 -2.42 7.85 5.61
CA ILE A 82 -2.49 6.40 5.35
C ILE A 82 -3.88 6.00 4.85
N TYR A 83 -4.94 6.23 5.65
CA TYR A 83 -6.27 5.77 5.26
C TYR A 83 -6.80 6.47 4.01
N ARG A 84 -6.50 7.77 3.83
CA ARG A 84 -6.94 8.51 2.64
C ARG A 84 -6.27 7.99 1.36
N THR A 85 -5.03 7.55 1.44
CA THR A 85 -4.33 6.93 0.33
C THR A 85 -5.03 5.64 -0.13
N PHE A 86 -5.42 4.77 0.81
CA PHE A 86 -6.24 3.60 0.49
C PHE A 86 -7.61 3.99 -0.10
N ASP A 87 -8.25 5.03 0.44
CA ASP A 87 -9.57 5.48 -0.05
C ASP A 87 -9.51 5.95 -1.50
N LEU A 88 -8.39 6.51 -1.92
CA LEU A 88 -8.14 6.94 -3.29
C LEU A 88 -7.75 5.80 -4.26
N GLY A 89 -7.61 4.57 -3.76
CA GLY A 89 -7.50 3.39 -4.59
C GLY A 89 -6.18 2.65 -4.53
N ALA A 90 -5.24 3.03 -3.65
CA ALA A 90 -4.06 2.22 -3.40
C ALA A 90 -4.47 0.82 -2.90
N GLN A 91 -3.76 -0.21 -3.35
CA GLN A 91 -3.86 -1.56 -2.83
C GLN A 91 -2.76 -1.88 -1.81
N GLY A 92 -1.74 -1.03 -1.76
CA GLY A 92 -0.73 -1.06 -0.71
C GLY A 92 -0.25 0.34 -0.37
N VAL A 93 0.14 0.53 0.89
CA VAL A 93 0.75 1.76 1.37
C VAL A 93 2.09 1.43 2.00
N ALA A 94 3.13 2.14 1.56
CA ALA A 94 4.47 2.05 2.11
C ALA A 94 4.73 3.28 3.00
N ILE A 95 5.05 3.03 4.25
CA ILE A 95 5.16 4.06 5.28
C ILE A 95 6.64 4.26 5.63
N PRO A 96 7.17 5.49 5.42
CA PRO A 96 8.54 5.84 5.73
C PRO A 96 8.75 6.03 7.23
N HIS A 97 10.00 5.96 7.68
CA HIS A 97 10.48 6.36 9.00
C HIS A 97 9.73 5.73 10.18
N VAL A 98 9.36 4.45 10.08
CA VAL A 98 8.78 3.71 11.20
C VAL A 98 9.88 3.17 12.08
N ASN A 99 10.07 3.76 13.25
CA ASN A 99 11.24 3.59 14.09
C ASN A 99 10.98 2.82 15.40
N THR A 100 9.70 2.66 15.77
CA THR A 100 9.30 2.02 17.03
C THR A 100 8.12 1.07 16.84
N LYS A 101 7.96 0.13 17.78
CA LYS A 101 6.78 -0.76 17.83
C LYS A 101 5.48 0.04 17.86
N SER A 102 5.41 1.09 18.67
CA SER A 102 4.22 1.94 18.79
C SER A 102 3.85 2.65 17.48
N GLU A 103 4.84 3.09 16.71
CA GLU A 103 4.61 3.67 15.38
C GLU A 103 4.11 2.60 14.39
N ALA A 104 4.65 1.39 14.44
CA ALA A 104 4.18 0.28 13.61
C ALA A 104 2.73 -0.13 13.96
N GLU A 105 2.38 -0.20 15.25
CA GLU A 105 1.02 -0.44 15.72
C GLU A 105 0.05 0.67 15.25
N ALA A 106 0.49 1.94 15.27
CA ALA A 106 -0.30 3.06 14.76
C ALA A 106 -0.54 2.95 13.24
N VAL A 107 0.44 2.47 12.49
CA VAL A 107 0.29 2.18 11.05
C VAL A 107 -0.78 1.12 10.83
N VAL A 108 -0.74 0.00 11.56
CA VAL A 108 -1.77 -1.06 11.45
C VAL A 108 -3.14 -0.49 11.77
N SER A 109 -3.25 0.26 12.86
CA SER A 109 -4.49 0.91 13.28
C SER A 109 -5.08 1.81 12.19
N ALA A 110 -4.24 2.57 11.48
CA ALA A 110 -4.66 3.45 10.39
C ALA A 110 -4.97 2.72 9.07
N SER A 111 -4.36 1.55 8.86
CA SER A 111 -4.45 0.79 7.60
C SER A 111 -5.64 -0.17 7.56
N LYS A 112 -6.03 -0.72 8.70
CA LYS A 112 -7.01 -1.80 8.80
C LYS A 112 -8.35 -1.32 9.37
N PHE A 113 -9.45 -1.85 8.84
CA PHE A 113 -10.78 -1.67 9.43
C PHE A 113 -10.95 -2.53 10.69
N ALA A 114 -11.90 -2.14 11.53
CA ALA A 114 -12.27 -2.95 12.70
C ALA A 114 -12.57 -4.42 12.32
N PRO A 115 -12.20 -5.41 13.15
CA PRO A 115 -11.64 -5.26 14.50
C PRO A 115 -10.12 -5.11 14.55
N LEU A 116 -9.40 -5.18 13.42
CA LEU A 116 -7.94 -5.16 13.36
C LEU A 116 -7.34 -3.76 13.52
N GLY A 117 -8.09 -2.73 13.19
CA GLY A 117 -7.65 -1.34 13.27
C GLY A 117 -8.80 -0.36 13.43
N MET A 118 -8.48 0.92 13.27
CA MET A 118 -9.38 2.06 13.46
C MET A 118 -9.59 2.87 12.16
N ARG A 119 -9.23 2.32 11.00
CA ARG A 119 -9.50 2.97 9.72
C ARG A 119 -10.97 3.32 9.60
N GLY A 120 -11.28 4.56 9.24
CA GLY A 120 -12.66 5.04 9.07
C GLY A 120 -13.44 4.23 8.04
N SER A 121 -14.68 3.83 8.38
CA SER A 121 -15.54 3.01 7.52
C SER A 121 -16.05 3.82 6.31
N PHE A 122 -15.17 4.14 5.40
CA PHE A 122 -15.47 4.77 4.11
C PHE A 122 -15.20 3.77 2.98
N THR A 123 -16.16 3.61 2.07
CA THR A 123 -15.96 2.75 0.90
C THR A 123 -14.92 3.40 -0.02
N SER A 124 -13.75 2.79 -0.11
CA SER A 124 -12.69 3.26 -1.00
C SER A 124 -13.08 3.11 -2.47
N ARG A 125 -12.30 3.72 -3.35
CA ARG A 125 -12.46 3.52 -4.79
C ARG A 125 -12.45 2.03 -5.19
N GLN A 126 -11.65 1.22 -4.52
CA GLN A 126 -11.58 -0.23 -4.77
C GLN A 126 -12.87 -0.97 -4.36
N GLY A 127 -13.64 -0.42 -3.44
CA GLY A 127 -14.87 -1.03 -2.93
C GLY A 127 -16.15 -0.62 -3.68
N ILE A 128 -16.08 0.26 -4.68
CA ILE A 128 -17.26 0.72 -5.41
C ILE A 128 -17.95 -0.47 -6.12
N GLY A 129 -19.20 -0.74 -5.72
CA GLY A 129 -20.01 -1.84 -6.26
C GLY A 129 -19.63 -3.24 -5.75
N VAL A 130 -18.71 -3.34 -4.79
CA VAL A 130 -18.28 -4.61 -4.19
C VAL A 130 -19.14 -4.91 -2.98
N ASP A 131 -19.79 -6.08 -2.99
CA ASP A 131 -20.57 -6.55 -1.85
C ASP A 131 -19.67 -6.96 -0.69
N ASN A 132 -20.06 -6.54 0.53
CA ASN A 132 -19.31 -6.84 1.76
C ASN A 132 -17.84 -6.39 1.71
N TYR A 133 -17.59 -5.20 1.10
CA TYR A 133 -16.24 -4.66 0.93
C TYR A 133 -15.42 -4.67 2.22
N PHE A 134 -15.97 -4.19 3.34
CA PHE A 134 -15.26 -4.08 4.61
C PHE A 134 -14.78 -5.43 5.17
N SER A 135 -15.51 -6.52 4.91
CA SER A 135 -15.08 -7.86 5.33
C SER A 135 -13.94 -8.45 4.50
N LYS A 136 -13.64 -7.88 3.34
CA LYS A 136 -12.62 -8.36 2.40
C LYS A 136 -11.39 -7.44 2.38
N ALA A 137 -11.58 -6.17 2.68
CA ALA A 137 -10.58 -5.13 2.45
C ALA A 137 -9.31 -5.31 3.29
N ASN A 138 -9.42 -5.79 4.52
CA ASN A 138 -8.25 -6.01 5.39
C ASN A 138 -7.29 -7.06 4.81
N ASP A 139 -7.84 -8.11 4.19
CA ASP A 139 -7.05 -9.17 3.56
C ASP A 139 -6.51 -8.77 2.18
N ALA A 140 -7.19 -7.85 1.51
CA ALA A 140 -6.84 -7.43 0.15
C ALA A 140 -5.79 -6.30 0.11
N THR A 141 -5.51 -5.64 1.23
CA THR A 141 -4.56 -4.51 1.28
C THR A 141 -3.21 -4.89 1.85
N LEU A 142 -2.14 -4.29 1.32
CA LEU A 142 -0.77 -4.41 1.82
C LEU A 142 -0.41 -3.23 2.73
N THR A 143 0.18 -3.54 3.87
CA THR A 143 0.82 -2.59 4.78
C THR A 143 2.33 -2.85 4.75
N ILE A 144 3.11 -1.86 4.31
CA ILE A 144 4.55 -1.97 4.10
C ILE A 144 5.26 -0.96 5.00
N LEU A 145 6.20 -1.41 5.82
CA LEU A 145 7.05 -0.52 6.62
C LEU A 145 8.43 -0.39 5.98
N LEU A 146 8.97 0.84 5.92
CA LEU A 146 10.34 1.09 5.49
C LEU A 146 11.28 1.09 6.69
N PHE A 147 12.32 0.26 6.60
CA PHE A 147 13.47 0.27 7.52
C PHE A 147 14.63 1.02 6.85
N GLU A 148 14.75 2.28 7.17
CA GLU A 148 15.71 3.21 6.56
C GLU A 148 16.51 4.01 7.60
N ASP A 149 16.07 4.00 8.86
CA ASP A 149 16.73 4.68 9.95
C ASP A 149 17.47 3.70 10.89
N ILE A 150 18.63 4.10 11.41
CA ILE A 150 19.36 3.29 12.38
C ILE A 150 18.55 3.03 13.68
N VAL A 151 17.61 3.91 14.00
CA VAL A 151 16.71 3.74 15.15
C VAL A 151 15.78 2.55 14.93
N ALA A 152 15.22 2.40 13.71
CA ALA A 152 14.41 1.24 13.35
C ALA A 152 15.22 -0.07 13.44
N VAL A 153 16.48 -0.05 12.98
CA VAL A 153 17.37 -1.22 13.07
C VAL A 153 17.63 -1.63 14.53
N ASN A 154 17.81 -0.65 15.42
CA ASN A 154 18.03 -0.93 16.86
C ASN A 154 16.75 -1.47 17.55
N ASN A 155 15.58 -1.19 17.04
CA ASN A 155 14.27 -1.63 17.56
C ASN A 155 13.65 -2.76 16.72
N LEU A 156 14.44 -3.38 15.84
CA LEU A 156 13.96 -4.32 14.82
C LEU A 156 13.14 -5.45 15.42
N ASP A 157 13.65 -6.10 16.47
CA ASP A 157 12.97 -7.25 17.08
C ASP A 157 11.57 -6.90 17.59
N GLU A 158 11.41 -5.72 18.20
CA GLU A 158 10.12 -5.26 18.70
C GLU A 158 9.15 -4.87 17.56
N ILE A 159 9.65 -4.29 16.48
CA ILE A 159 8.83 -3.91 15.32
C ILE A 159 8.35 -5.17 14.57
N LEU A 160 9.20 -6.18 14.46
CA LEU A 160 8.85 -7.45 13.80
C LEU A 160 7.78 -8.27 14.55
N GLU A 161 7.53 -7.97 15.83
CA GLU A 161 6.44 -8.60 16.60
C GLU A 161 5.05 -8.02 16.28
N VAL A 162 4.97 -6.92 15.51
CA VAL A 162 3.68 -6.28 15.21
C VAL A 162 2.95 -7.05 14.12
N ASP A 163 1.77 -7.57 14.48
CA ASP A 163 0.91 -8.28 13.55
C ASP A 163 0.33 -7.38 12.44
N HIS A 164 -0.09 -7.99 11.33
CA HIS A 164 -0.76 -7.33 10.21
C HIS A 164 0.11 -6.36 9.40
N ILE A 165 1.43 -6.43 9.54
CA ILE A 165 2.39 -5.87 8.59
C ILE A 165 2.68 -6.94 7.53
N ASP A 166 2.49 -6.60 6.27
CA ASP A 166 2.66 -7.56 5.17
C ASP A 166 4.10 -7.60 4.66
N VAL A 167 4.81 -6.47 4.69
CA VAL A 167 6.17 -6.33 4.16
C VAL A 167 7.02 -5.42 5.03
N PHE A 168 8.21 -5.87 5.35
CA PHE A 168 9.28 -5.07 5.95
C PHE A 168 10.30 -4.76 4.84
N TYR A 169 10.28 -3.53 4.35
CA TYR A 169 11.09 -3.09 3.21
C TYR A 169 12.36 -2.41 3.69
N VAL A 170 13.52 -3.02 3.39
CA VAL A 170 14.82 -2.44 3.75
C VAL A 170 15.26 -1.46 2.66
N ALA A 171 15.39 -0.19 3.02
CA ALA A 171 15.77 0.91 2.14
C ALA A 171 17.03 1.62 2.69
N PRO A 172 18.22 1.01 2.57
CA PRO A 172 19.44 1.62 3.11
C PRO A 172 19.78 2.89 2.33
N GLY A 173 19.99 4.01 3.09
CA GLY A 173 20.44 5.31 2.57
C GLY A 173 21.94 5.39 2.35
#